data_c531b62318128b8e62722d2b3feec3ef
#
_entry.id   c531b62318128b8e62722d2b3feec3ef
#
_cell.length_a   1.000
_cell.length_b   1.000
_cell.length_c   1.000
_cell.angle_alpha   90.00
_cell.angle_beta   90.00
_cell.angle_gamma   90.00
#
_symmetry.space_group_name_H-M   'P 1'
#
loop_
_entity.id
_entity.type
_entity.pdbx_description
1 polymer ?
#
loop_
_entity_poly.entity_id
_entity_poly.type
_entity_poly.pdbx_seq_one_letter_code
_entity_poly.pdbx_strand_id
1 'polypeptide(L)'
;MNIKPLHEGFKCPTKGSDKSGGYDLYMPEGGEVYHYNEIGLKVGLGFAAEIPEGYVGLILPRSGKGVNHGLELNNTAGVIDADYRGEWVVSMRMKDQGSLRWKAGDRLYQVLIVPVASLDM
;
A
#
# COMPACT_ATOMS: atom_id res chain seq x y z
N MET A 1 -8.11 4.77 -14.55
CA MET A 1 -6.69 4.95 -14.18
C MET A 1 -5.87 3.87 -14.87
N ASN A 2 -4.79 4.25 -15.52
CA ASN A 2 -3.91 3.29 -16.20
C ASN A 2 -3.06 2.54 -15.19
N ILE A 3 -3.08 1.21 -15.28
CA ILE A 3 -2.33 0.32 -14.40
C ILE A 3 -1.46 -0.60 -15.26
N LYS A 4 -0.18 -0.69 -14.91
CA LYS A 4 0.79 -1.56 -15.57
C LYS A 4 1.19 -2.69 -14.62
N PRO A 5 0.77 -3.93 -14.87
CA PRO A 5 1.25 -5.06 -14.08
C PRO A 5 2.74 -5.27 -14.27
N LEU A 6 3.46 -5.55 -13.17
CA LEU A 6 4.90 -5.82 -13.16
C LEU A 6 5.23 -7.19 -12.54
N HIS A 7 4.23 -7.92 -12.09
CA HIS A 7 4.40 -9.23 -11.44
C HIS A 7 3.24 -10.13 -11.86
N GLU A 8 3.51 -11.41 -12.10
CA GLU A 8 2.46 -12.36 -12.51
C GLU A 8 1.40 -12.58 -11.43
N GLY A 9 1.75 -12.37 -10.16
CA GLY A 9 0.82 -12.46 -9.04
C GLY A 9 -0.02 -11.20 -8.80
N PHE A 10 0.14 -10.16 -9.61
CA PHE A 10 -0.59 -8.92 -9.45
C PHE A 10 -2.10 -9.13 -9.59
N LYS A 11 -2.84 -8.52 -8.68
CA LYS A 11 -4.30 -8.37 -8.78
C LYS A 11 -4.66 -6.90 -8.69
N CYS A 12 -5.57 -6.46 -9.53
CA CYS A 12 -6.03 -5.07 -9.56
C CYS A 12 -6.67 -4.68 -8.21
N PRO A 13 -6.35 -3.51 -7.66
CA PRO A 13 -6.99 -3.03 -6.44
C PRO A 13 -8.51 -2.98 -6.56
N THR A 14 -9.20 -3.32 -5.48
CA THR A 14 -10.67 -3.37 -5.45
C THR A 14 -11.23 -2.66 -4.23
N LYS A 15 -12.43 -2.12 -4.36
CA LYS A 15 -13.18 -1.60 -3.21
C LYS A 15 -13.94 -2.73 -2.53
N GLY A 16 -13.96 -2.72 -1.20
CA GLY A 16 -14.75 -3.67 -0.44
C GLY A 16 -16.25 -3.45 -0.61
N SER A 17 -16.66 -2.19 -0.82
CA SER A 17 -18.04 -1.81 -1.12
C SER A 17 -18.04 -0.48 -1.87
N ASP A 18 -19.19 -0.08 -2.41
CA ASP A 18 -19.32 1.20 -3.11
C ASP A 18 -18.99 2.40 -2.23
N LYS A 19 -19.16 2.26 -0.91
CA LYS A 19 -18.94 3.33 0.07
C LYS A 19 -17.58 3.24 0.77
N SER A 20 -16.73 2.26 0.41
CA SER A 20 -15.39 2.15 0.96
C SER A 20 -14.54 3.34 0.51
N GLY A 21 -13.78 3.91 1.46
CA GLY A 21 -12.89 5.04 1.15
C GLY A 21 -11.66 4.63 0.38
N GLY A 22 -11.16 3.42 0.62
CA GLY A 22 -9.94 2.93 0.02
C GLY A 22 -10.14 1.75 -0.92
N TYR A 23 -9.16 1.54 -1.77
CA TYR A 23 -9.05 0.34 -2.61
C TYR A 23 -8.08 -0.61 -1.94
N ASP A 24 -8.49 -1.86 -1.75
CA ASP A 24 -7.62 -2.89 -1.18
C ASP A 24 -6.50 -3.24 -2.16
N LEU A 25 -5.28 -3.31 -1.63
CA LEU A 25 -4.10 -3.71 -2.37
C LEU A 25 -3.78 -5.18 -2.06
N TYR A 26 -3.52 -5.95 -3.09
CA TYR A 26 -3.23 -7.39 -2.97
C TYR A 26 -1.73 -7.62 -3.02
N MET A 27 -1.21 -8.41 -2.08
CA MET A 27 0.19 -8.79 -2.09
C MET A 27 0.45 -9.74 -3.27
N PRO A 28 1.42 -9.46 -4.15
CA PRO A 28 1.66 -10.30 -5.32
C PRO A 28 2.29 -11.65 -4.98
N GLU A 29 2.98 -11.74 -3.85
CA GLU A 29 3.58 -12.98 -3.37
C GLU A 29 3.62 -13.01 -1.85
N GLY A 30 3.84 -14.17 -1.27
CA GLY A 30 3.89 -14.34 0.17
C GLY A 30 5.19 -13.80 0.78
N GLY A 31 5.17 -13.58 2.08
CA GLY A 31 6.33 -13.10 2.81
C GLY A 31 6.07 -13.04 4.31
N GLU A 32 7.03 -12.47 5.01
CA GLU A 32 6.98 -12.31 6.46
C GLU A 32 7.76 -11.07 6.88
N VAL A 33 7.21 -10.31 7.84
CA VAL A 33 7.88 -9.15 8.43
C VAL A 33 7.99 -9.35 9.94
N TYR A 34 9.14 -8.99 10.50
CA TYR A 34 9.46 -9.12 11.92
C TYR A 34 9.63 -7.75 12.55
N HIS A 35 9.39 -7.66 13.85
CA HIS A 35 9.56 -6.42 14.61
C HIS A 35 10.97 -5.86 14.57
N TYR A 36 11.98 -6.71 14.37
CA TYR A 36 13.37 -6.27 14.32
C TYR A 36 13.80 -5.73 12.95
N ASN A 37 12.91 -5.65 11.98
CA ASN A 37 13.16 -4.96 10.72
C ASN A 37 13.09 -3.45 10.94
N GLU A 38 14.10 -2.89 11.63
CA GLU A 38 14.09 -1.49 12.09
C GLU A 38 14.00 -0.47 10.98
N ILE A 39 14.61 -0.75 9.83
CA ILE A 39 14.57 0.15 8.67
C ILE A 39 13.41 -0.17 7.74
N GLY A 40 12.53 -1.06 8.15
CA GLY A 40 11.42 -1.52 7.34
C GLY A 40 11.80 -2.58 6.32
N LEU A 41 10.84 -3.42 5.96
CA LEU A 41 10.97 -4.41 4.90
C LEU A 41 10.31 -3.84 3.64
N LYS A 42 11.08 -3.57 2.60
CA LYS A 42 10.55 -3.06 1.34
C LYS A 42 9.96 -4.19 0.52
N VAL A 43 8.71 -4.03 0.11
CA VAL A 43 8.00 -5.02 -0.69
C VAL A 43 7.32 -4.30 -1.86
N GLY A 44 7.62 -4.75 -3.07
CA GLY A 44 6.94 -4.26 -4.28
C GLY A 44 5.54 -4.84 -4.36
N LEU A 45 4.58 -4.02 -4.79
CA LEU A 45 3.19 -4.45 -4.95
C LEU A 45 2.89 -5.03 -6.33
N GLY A 46 3.90 -5.09 -7.19
CA GLY A 46 3.78 -5.76 -8.48
C GLY A 46 3.09 -4.96 -9.56
N PHE A 47 2.98 -3.65 -9.42
CA PHE A 47 2.38 -2.81 -10.44
C PHE A 47 2.84 -1.36 -10.34
N ALA A 48 2.67 -0.63 -11.43
CA ALA A 48 2.77 0.81 -11.51
C ALA A 48 1.42 1.36 -11.96
N ALA A 49 1.06 2.56 -11.54
CA ALA A 49 -0.22 3.18 -11.93
C ALA A 49 -0.10 4.70 -11.98
N GLU A 50 -0.90 5.29 -12.83
CA GLU A 50 -0.95 6.74 -12.98
C GLU A 50 -2.07 7.32 -12.10
N ILE A 51 -1.70 8.05 -11.06
CA ILE A 51 -2.66 8.83 -10.28
C ILE A 51 -3.06 10.05 -11.12
N PRO A 52 -4.36 10.35 -11.27
CA PRO A 52 -4.77 11.52 -12.04
C PRO A 52 -4.20 12.81 -11.45
N GLU A 53 -3.90 13.77 -12.32
CA GLU A 53 -3.49 15.12 -11.89
C GLU A 53 -4.55 15.73 -10.98
N GLY A 54 -4.13 16.40 -9.91
CA GLY A 54 -5.02 16.95 -8.89
C GLY A 54 -5.34 15.99 -7.76
N TYR A 55 -4.78 14.77 -7.79
CA TYR A 55 -4.98 13.76 -6.76
C TYR A 55 -3.66 13.20 -6.28
N VAL A 56 -3.71 12.55 -5.12
CA VAL A 56 -2.58 11.82 -4.55
C VAL A 56 -3.07 10.47 -4.05
N GLY A 57 -2.25 9.45 -4.16
CA GLY A 57 -2.52 8.16 -3.55
C GLY A 57 -1.91 8.10 -2.15
N LEU A 58 -2.69 7.71 -1.15
CA LEU A 58 -2.20 7.48 0.21
C LEU A 58 -2.34 6.00 0.53
N ILE A 59 -1.20 5.32 0.72
CA ILE A 59 -1.18 3.92 1.13
C ILE A 59 -1.13 3.86 2.64
N LEU A 60 -2.08 3.13 3.21
CA LEU A 60 -2.23 2.93 4.65
C LEU A 60 -2.46 1.44 4.93
N PRO A 61 -2.09 0.94 6.13
CA PRO A 61 -2.51 -0.40 6.51
C PRO A 61 -4.04 -0.50 6.53
N ARG A 62 -4.56 -1.66 6.19
CA ARG A 62 -5.99 -1.92 6.40
C ARG A 62 -6.27 -1.95 7.91
N SER A 63 -7.45 -1.50 8.31
CA SER A 63 -7.79 -1.36 9.73
C SER A 63 -7.61 -2.66 10.54
N GLY A 64 -8.05 -3.80 10.00
CA GLY A 64 -7.87 -5.09 10.66
C GLY A 64 -6.41 -5.44 10.89
N LYS A 65 -5.53 -5.17 9.93
CA LYS A 65 -4.11 -5.46 10.04
C LYS A 65 -3.38 -4.45 10.94
N GLY A 66 -3.68 -3.16 10.80
CA GLY A 66 -3.09 -2.13 11.64
C GLY A 66 -3.51 -2.24 13.10
N VAL A 67 -4.82 -2.41 13.35
CA VAL A 67 -5.36 -2.46 14.72
C VAL A 67 -5.06 -3.80 15.40
N ASN A 68 -5.31 -4.91 14.70
CA ASN A 68 -5.27 -6.24 15.32
C ASN A 68 -3.87 -6.88 15.30
N HIS A 69 -3.00 -6.50 14.38
CA HIS A 69 -1.69 -7.12 14.20
C HIS A 69 -0.53 -6.16 14.36
N GLY A 70 -0.79 -4.86 14.53
CA GLY A 70 0.27 -3.87 14.70
C GLY A 70 1.09 -3.63 13.44
N LEU A 71 0.53 -3.92 12.26
CA LEU A 71 1.21 -3.63 10.99
C LEU A 71 1.20 -2.13 10.72
N GLU A 72 2.37 -1.60 10.39
CA GLU A 72 2.56 -0.20 10.05
C GLU A 72 3.36 -0.05 8.77
N LEU A 73 3.44 1.16 8.28
CA LEU A 73 4.45 1.57 7.30
C LEU A 73 5.57 2.28 8.03
N ASN A 74 6.82 1.96 7.69
CA ASN A 74 7.99 2.58 8.30
C ASN A 74 8.00 4.10 8.10
N ASN A 75 7.41 4.58 7.02
CA ASN A 75 7.26 5.99 6.69
C ASN A 75 5.88 6.56 7.04
N THR A 76 5.13 5.89 7.91
CA THR A 76 3.79 6.27 8.38
C THR A 76 2.72 6.10 7.31
N ALA A 77 2.87 6.72 6.16
CA ALA A 77 1.97 6.60 5.01
C ALA A 77 2.79 6.61 3.73
N GLY A 78 2.38 5.82 2.76
CA GLY A 78 2.97 5.85 1.43
C GLY A 78 2.30 6.93 0.60
N VAL A 79 3.05 7.89 0.10
CA VAL A 79 2.53 8.97 -0.74
C VAL A 79 2.90 8.67 -2.18
N ILE A 80 1.88 8.48 -3.03
CA ILE A 80 2.07 8.24 -4.46
C ILE A 80 1.64 9.48 -5.22
N ASP A 81 2.63 10.21 -5.74
CA ASP A 81 2.39 11.43 -6.50
C ASP A 81 1.83 11.13 -7.89
N ALA A 82 1.12 12.11 -8.47
CA ALA A 82 0.53 11.95 -9.79
C ALA A 82 1.58 11.71 -10.89
N ASP A 83 2.80 12.21 -10.72
CA ASP A 83 3.89 12.02 -11.69
C ASP A 83 4.77 10.80 -11.40
N TYR A 84 4.46 10.02 -10.37
CA TYR A 84 5.24 8.82 -10.08
C TYR A 84 4.89 7.69 -11.04
N ARG A 85 5.89 7.14 -11.71
CA ARG A 85 5.73 6.09 -12.73
C ARG A 85 6.39 4.77 -12.34
N GLY A 86 7.02 4.70 -11.18
CA GLY A 86 7.66 3.49 -10.72
C GLY A 86 6.71 2.48 -10.11
N GLU A 87 7.25 1.33 -9.76
CA GLU A 87 6.50 0.33 -9.02
C GLU A 87 6.06 0.88 -7.66
N TRP A 88 4.82 0.57 -7.28
CA TRP A 88 4.34 0.89 -5.94
C TRP A 88 5.00 -0.05 -4.95
N VAL A 89 5.60 0.51 -3.90
CA VAL A 89 6.37 -0.21 -2.89
C VAL A 89 5.88 0.19 -1.52
N VAL A 90 5.82 -0.77 -0.61
CA VAL A 90 5.55 -0.50 0.80
C VAL A 90 6.80 -0.83 1.62
N SER A 91 7.05 -0.02 2.66
CA SER A 91 8.09 -0.29 3.64
C SER A 91 7.39 -0.74 4.92
N MET A 92 7.38 -2.04 5.16
CA MET A 92 6.59 -2.67 6.21
C MET A 92 7.36 -2.71 7.53
N ARG A 93 6.66 -2.48 8.63
CA ARG A 93 7.20 -2.76 9.96
C ARG A 93 6.09 -3.19 10.91
N MET A 94 6.48 -3.85 12.00
CA MET A 94 5.57 -4.21 13.08
C MET A 94 5.74 -3.21 14.22
N LYS A 95 4.63 -2.68 14.73
CA LYS A 95 4.59 -1.73 15.84
C LYS A 95 5.18 -2.32 17.12
N ASP A 96 4.79 -3.56 17.41
CA ASP A 96 5.19 -4.26 18.63
C ASP A 96 6.06 -5.45 18.29
N GLN A 97 6.49 -6.19 19.30
CA GLN A 97 7.20 -7.44 19.09
C GLN A 97 6.30 -8.45 18.39
N GLY A 98 6.90 -9.30 17.57
CA GLY A 98 6.20 -10.33 16.84
C GLY A 98 6.51 -10.30 15.35
N SER A 99 5.68 -10.98 14.61
CA SER A 99 5.83 -11.09 13.16
C SER A 99 4.47 -11.19 12.50
N LEU A 100 4.42 -10.93 11.21
CA LEU A 100 3.25 -11.13 10.38
C LEU A 100 3.67 -11.89 9.14
N ARG A 101 3.00 -13.01 8.89
CA ARG A 101 3.18 -13.80 7.66
C ARG A 101 1.96 -13.62 6.78
N TRP A 102 2.19 -13.48 5.47
CA TRP A 102 1.11 -13.34 4.49
C TRP A 102 1.35 -14.25 3.29
N LYS A 103 0.29 -14.48 2.54
CA LYS A 103 0.30 -15.25 1.29
C LYS A 103 0.02 -14.34 0.12
N ALA A 104 0.37 -14.80 -1.08
CA ALA A 104 -0.04 -14.13 -2.31
C ALA A 104 -1.56 -13.95 -2.31
N GLY A 105 -2.02 -12.75 -2.66
CA GLY A 105 -3.43 -12.40 -2.67
C GLY A 105 -3.97 -11.87 -1.35
N ASP A 106 -3.20 -11.89 -0.28
CA ASP A 106 -3.62 -11.28 0.97
C ASP A 106 -3.67 -9.75 0.85
N ARG A 107 -4.62 -9.14 1.55
CA ARG A 107 -4.85 -7.69 1.53
C ARG A 107 -4.35 -7.11 2.85
N LEU A 108 -3.17 -6.51 2.84
CA LEU A 108 -2.56 -5.91 4.02
C LEU A 108 -2.70 -4.39 4.05
N TYR A 109 -2.76 -3.79 2.89
CA TYR A 109 -2.78 -2.34 2.70
C TYR A 109 -3.94 -1.91 1.83
N GLN A 110 -4.21 -0.63 1.86
CA GLN A 110 -5.21 0.02 1.00
C GLN A 110 -4.64 1.32 0.47
N VAL A 111 -5.20 1.82 -0.62
CA VAL A 111 -4.87 3.14 -1.14
C VAL A 111 -6.11 3.99 -1.19
N LEU A 112 -6.00 5.21 -0.68
CA LEU A 112 -7.01 6.26 -0.83
C LEU A 112 -6.55 7.21 -1.92
N ILE A 113 -7.44 7.54 -2.85
CA ILE A 113 -7.18 8.54 -3.88
C ILE A 113 -7.88 9.81 -3.45
N VAL A 114 -7.11 10.79 -3.02
CA VAL A 114 -7.66 12.02 -2.43
C VAL A 114 -7.28 13.24 -3.26
N PRO A 115 -8.19 14.22 -3.37
CA PRO A 115 -7.86 15.46 -4.06
C PRO A 115 -6.84 16.27 -3.26
N VAL A 116 -5.95 16.97 -3.96
CA VAL A 116 -4.96 17.86 -3.34
C VAL A 116 -5.11 19.26 -3.88
N ALA A 117 -4.94 20.23 -2.99
CA ALA A 117 -4.89 21.61 -3.38
C ALA A 117 -3.45 21.98 -3.75
N SER A 118 -3.31 22.75 -4.82
CA SER A 118 -2.02 23.32 -5.22
C SER A 118 -2.01 24.78 -4.83
N LEU A 119 -1.04 25.18 -4.02
CA LEU A 119 -0.92 26.53 -3.53
C LEU A 119 0.36 27.17 -4.05
N ASP A 120 0.23 28.44 -4.37
CA ASP A 120 1.37 29.26 -4.77
C ASP A 120 2.08 29.72 -3.49
N MET A 121 3.25 29.21 -3.22
CA MET A 121 3.98 29.50 -1.98
C MET A 121 5.13 30.50 -2.18
#